data_95eead28c445b6f6b19faf85e8b1543f
#
_entry.id   95eead28c445b6f6b19faf85e8b1543f
#
_cell.length_a   1.000
_cell.length_b   1.000
_cell.length_c   1.000
_cell.angle_alpha   90.00
_cell.angle_beta   90.00
_cell.angle_gamma   90.00
#
_symmetry.space_group_name_H-M   'P 1'
#
loop_
_entity.id
_entity.type
_entity.pdbx_description
1 polymer ?
#
loop_
_entity_poly.entity_id
_entity_poly.type
_entity_poly.pdbx_seq_one_letter_code
_entity_poly.pdbx_strand_id
1 'polypeptide(L)'
;MRKKLVGTLLIAAMTASTLAGCGSSNSTAGTSASGGAAETSPAESATEAEGTDAADGEEVLTVWCWDPTFNVYAMKQAEAIYQKDHPNFKLDIQEKVYTDIEQNIITAAEADNYDTLPDIFLMQDNSFQKNIANYPEVFTELSDSGINFDDFSGGKLGDSTAEGKHYGIPFDNGASIMAIRSDMVEAAGLTVEDFKDTTWSEFMELAKKVVDANGVPMLTSSGGSEIVIEMLQSAADTLVC
;
A
#
# COMPACT_ATOMS: atom_id res chain seq x y z
N MET A 1 -22.96 -41.68 -28.31
CA MET A 1 -22.28 -42.43 -27.25
C MET A 1 -20.87 -42.77 -27.69
N ARG A 2 -19.86 -42.01 -27.33
CA ARG A 2 -18.40 -42.24 -27.50
C ARG A 2 -17.65 -40.94 -27.33
N LYS A 3 -17.65 -40.34 -26.11
CA LYS A 3 -16.76 -39.24 -25.70
C LYS A 3 -16.66 -39.14 -24.17
N LYS A 4 -16.39 -40.24 -23.46
CA LYS A 4 -16.14 -40.24 -22.00
C LYS A 4 -15.13 -41.31 -21.62
N LEU A 5 -13.93 -41.35 -22.17
CA LEU A 5 -12.91 -42.34 -21.81
C LEU A 5 -11.47 -41.92 -22.08
N VAL A 6 -11.15 -40.61 -21.97
CA VAL A 6 -9.76 -40.13 -22.09
C VAL A 6 -9.28 -39.34 -20.86
N GLY A 7 -10.11 -39.10 -19.86
CA GLY A 7 -9.79 -38.27 -18.70
C GLY A 7 -9.18 -38.96 -17.49
N THR A 8 -8.98 -40.27 -17.48
CA THR A 8 -8.63 -41.00 -16.23
C THR A 8 -7.25 -41.65 -16.19
N LEU A 9 -6.36 -41.34 -17.10
CA LEU A 9 -5.03 -42.00 -17.19
C LEU A 9 -3.82 -41.09 -17.01
N LEU A 10 -3.96 -39.90 -16.46
CA LEU A 10 -2.87 -38.95 -16.27
C LEU A 10 -2.57 -38.56 -14.81
N ILE A 11 -3.14 -39.21 -13.83
CA ILE A 11 -2.95 -38.90 -12.38
C ILE A 11 -2.07 -39.92 -11.64
N ALA A 12 -1.53 -40.97 -12.32
CA ALA A 12 -0.82 -42.07 -11.67
C ALA A 12 0.72 -42.04 -11.81
N ALA A 13 1.35 -40.93 -12.21
CA ALA A 13 2.80 -40.90 -12.53
C ALA A 13 3.67 -39.90 -11.74
N MET A 14 3.19 -39.33 -10.62
CA MET A 14 3.98 -38.36 -9.83
C MET A 14 4.14 -38.68 -8.33
N THR A 15 4.21 -39.93 -7.95
CA THR A 15 4.51 -40.30 -6.55
C THR A 15 5.60 -41.37 -6.43
N ALA A 16 6.80 -41.12 -6.96
CA ALA A 16 7.95 -41.98 -6.65
C ALA A 16 9.28 -41.27 -6.96
N SER A 17 9.70 -40.28 -6.14
CA SER A 17 11.11 -39.89 -6.09
C SER A 17 11.41 -38.95 -4.90
N THR A 18 11.30 -39.45 -3.68
CA THR A 18 12.01 -38.87 -2.53
C THR A 18 12.34 -39.97 -1.54
N LEU A 19 13.50 -40.58 -1.71
CA LEU A 19 14.20 -41.35 -0.64
C LEU A 19 15.56 -41.85 -1.19
N ALA A 20 16.62 -41.07 -1.01
CA ALA A 20 17.98 -41.60 -0.81
C ALA A 20 18.96 -40.42 -0.67
N GLY A 21 19.65 -40.34 0.46
CA GLY A 21 20.76 -39.43 0.64
C GLY A 21 21.13 -39.18 2.09
N CYS A 22 21.28 -40.22 2.90
CA CYS A 22 22.12 -40.19 4.10
C CYS A 22 23.59 -40.40 3.71
N GLY A 23 24.51 -39.57 4.21
CA GLY A 23 25.94 -39.78 4.01
C GLY A 23 26.77 -38.84 4.89
N SER A 24 27.22 -39.35 6.00
CA SER A 24 28.09 -38.86 7.06
C SER A 24 29.51 -38.49 6.60
N SER A 25 30.13 -37.51 7.28
CA SER A 25 31.42 -37.57 8.02
C SER A 25 32.22 -36.27 7.91
N ASN A 26 32.36 -35.55 8.96
CA ASN A 26 33.47 -35.44 9.94
C ASN A 26 34.81 -34.85 9.41
N SER A 27 35.16 -33.69 9.87
CA SER A 27 36.32 -33.34 10.72
C SER A 27 36.85 -31.90 10.51
N THR A 28 36.93 -31.26 11.67
CA THR A 28 38.00 -30.47 12.31
C THR A 28 38.42 -29.09 11.83
N ALA A 29 38.13 -28.17 12.75
CA ALA A 29 39.00 -27.16 13.37
C ALA A 29 39.46 -25.92 12.56
N GLY A 30 39.21 -24.77 13.18
CA GLY A 30 39.98 -23.55 12.98
C GLY A 30 39.22 -22.23 13.18
N THR A 31 39.01 -21.86 14.40
CA THR A 31 39.14 -20.55 15.09
C THR A 31 39.07 -19.26 14.28
N SER A 32 38.14 -18.38 14.63
CA SER A 32 38.19 -17.01 15.14
C SER A 32 37.15 -16.08 14.56
N ALA A 33 36.22 -15.71 15.41
CA ALA A 33 35.70 -14.40 15.83
C ALA A 33 35.49 -13.28 14.82
N SER A 34 34.24 -12.88 14.67
CA SER A 34 33.68 -11.54 14.95
C SER A 34 32.27 -11.44 14.43
N GLY A 35 31.28 -11.44 15.19
CA GLY A 35 30.43 -10.43 15.75
C GLY A 35 29.55 -9.73 14.71
N GLY A 36 28.30 -10.17 14.56
CA GLY A 36 27.24 -9.46 13.85
C GLY A 36 25.94 -10.21 14.08
N ALA A 37 25.22 -9.86 15.14
CA ALA A 37 23.92 -10.39 15.46
C ALA A 37 22.90 -9.92 14.42
N ALA A 38 22.44 -10.84 13.60
CA ALA A 38 21.19 -10.68 12.87
C ALA A 38 20.07 -11.19 13.78
N GLU A 39 19.29 -10.30 14.33
CA GLU A 39 18.05 -10.65 15.00
C GLU A 39 17.06 -11.19 13.97
N THR A 40 16.87 -12.48 14.01
CA THR A 40 15.73 -13.14 13.37
C THR A 40 14.50 -12.84 14.21
N SER A 41 13.66 -11.93 13.72
CA SER A 41 12.29 -11.76 14.23
C SER A 41 11.51 -13.05 13.98
N PRO A 42 10.79 -13.59 14.98
CA PRO A 42 9.91 -14.73 14.76
C PRO A 42 8.74 -14.31 13.87
N ALA A 43 8.45 -15.13 12.88
CA ALA A 43 7.20 -15.02 12.14
C ALA A 43 6.05 -15.22 13.13
N GLU A 44 5.36 -14.15 13.45
CA GLU A 44 4.12 -14.19 14.22
C GLU A 44 3.05 -14.83 13.34
N SER A 45 2.56 -15.94 13.82
CA SER A 45 1.45 -16.72 13.29
C SER A 45 0.26 -15.80 13.06
N ALA A 46 -0.23 -15.73 11.84
CA ALA A 46 -1.52 -15.11 11.54
C ALA A 46 -2.59 -15.84 12.39
N THR A 47 -3.05 -15.17 13.42
CA THR A 47 -4.25 -15.57 14.14
C THR A 47 -5.40 -15.27 13.18
N GLU A 48 -6.07 -16.31 12.73
CA GLU A 48 -7.37 -16.19 12.07
C GLU A 48 -8.27 -15.37 13.01
N ALA A 49 -8.72 -14.21 12.54
CA ALA A 49 -9.71 -13.43 13.22
C ALA A 49 -11.01 -14.24 13.17
N GLU A 50 -11.37 -14.89 14.28
CA GLU A 50 -12.74 -15.36 14.50
C GLU A 50 -13.65 -14.13 14.42
N GLY A 51 -14.59 -14.15 13.47
CA GLY A 51 -15.63 -13.15 13.38
C GLY A 51 -16.33 -13.03 14.74
N THR A 52 -16.23 -11.88 15.36
CA THR A 52 -16.98 -11.60 16.57
C THR A 52 -18.45 -11.49 16.19
N ASP A 53 -19.26 -12.47 16.63
CA ASP A 53 -20.70 -12.36 16.57
C ASP A 53 -21.10 -11.05 17.29
N ALA A 54 -21.69 -10.12 16.53
CA ALA A 54 -22.18 -8.87 17.09
C ALA A 54 -23.20 -9.16 18.19
N ALA A 55 -23.06 -8.49 19.33
CA ALA A 55 -24.09 -8.52 20.38
C ALA A 55 -25.39 -7.95 19.82
N ASP A 56 -26.53 -8.46 20.29
CA ASP A 56 -27.87 -8.11 19.80
C ASP A 56 -28.07 -6.56 19.79
N GLY A 57 -28.10 -5.95 18.58
CA GLY A 57 -28.24 -4.51 18.36
C GLY A 57 -26.92 -3.74 18.10
N GLU A 58 -25.78 -4.40 17.98
CA GLU A 58 -24.51 -3.78 17.59
C GLU A 58 -24.38 -3.76 16.04
N GLU A 59 -24.11 -2.58 15.48
CA GLU A 59 -23.83 -2.40 14.05
C GLU A 59 -22.30 -2.34 13.86
N VAL A 60 -21.74 -3.34 13.22
CA VAL A 60 -20.28 -3.45 13.00
C VAL A 60 -19.98 -3.39 11.51
N LEU A 61 -19.09 -2.49 11.10
CA LEU A 61 -18.50 -2.49 9.76
C LEU A 61 -17.03 -2.87 9.82
N THR A 62 -16.64 -3.76 8.95
CA THR A 62 -15.23 -4.16 8.77
C THR A 62 -14.50 -3.20 7.85
N VAL A 63 -13.28 -2.79 8.26
CA VAL A 63 -12.46 -1.82 7.51
C VAL A 63 -11.06 -2.37 7.31
N TRP A 64 -10.58 -2.41 6.06
CA TRP A 64 -9.19 -2.72 5.75
C TRP A 64 -8.39 -1.45 5.43
N CYS A 65 -7.31 -1.21 6.16
CA CYS A 65 -6.38 -0.10 5.94
C CYS A 65 -4.97 -0.50 6.42
N TRP A 66 -3.93 0.33 6.20
CA TRP A 66 -2.54 -0.10 6.37
C TRP A 66 -1.69 0.72 7.33
N ASP A 67 -1.98 1.98 7.62
CA ASP A 67 -1.12 2.83 8.42
C ASP A 67 -1.71 3.12 9.79
N PRO A 68 -1.09 2.55 10.88
CA PRO A 68 -1.58 2.73 12.25
C PRO A 68 -1.61 4.19 12.70
N THR A 69 -0.67 5.01 12.21
CA THR A 69 -0.48 6.40 12.66
C THR A 69 -1.33 7.39 11.88
N PHE A 70 -1.82 7.00 10.73
CA PHE A 70 -2.62 7.85 9.86
C PHE A 70 -4.03 7.30 9.62
N ASN A 71 -4.22 6.32 8.71
CA ASN A 71 -5.58 5.93 8.35
C ASN A 71 -6.30 5.11 9.42
N VAL A 72 -5.63 4.24 10.16
CA VAL A 72 -6.23 3.55 11.32
C VAL A 72 -6.63 4.57 12.40
N TYR A 73 -5.75 5.55 12.68
CA TYR A 73 -6.06 6.62 13.62
C TYR A 73 -7.27 7.44 13.15
N ALA A 74 -7.32 7.83 11.89
CA ALA A 74 -8.43 8.60 11.33
C ALA A 74 -9.76 7.84 11.39
N MET A 75 -9.76 6.53 11.08
CA MET A 75 -10.95 5.68 11.19
C MET A 75 -11.47 5.60 12.62
N LYS A 76 -10.58 5.48 13.62
CA LYS A 76 -10.98 5.53 15.05
C LYS A 76 -11.57 6.87 15.45
N GLN A 77 -11.08 7.98 14.88
CA GLN A 77 -11.68 9.30 15.14
C GLN A 77 -13.07 9.42 14.49
N ALA A 78 -13.22 8.91 13.26
CA ALA A 78 -14.50 8.88 12.56
C ALA A 78 -15.54 8.04 13.34
N GLU A 79 -15.14 6.84 13.79
CA GLU A 79 -15.97 6.00 14.68
C GLU A 79 -16.44 6.77 15.90
N ALA A 80 -15.54 7.41 16.64
CA ALA A 80 -15.86 8.16 17.85
C ALA A 80 -16.79 9.37 17.59
N ILE A 81 -16.73 9.95 16.40
CA ILE A 81 -17.65 11.02 15.97
C ILE A 81 -19.02 10.43 15.66
N TYR A 82 -19.08 9.35 14.87
CA TYR A 82 -20.32 8.72 14.42
C TYR A 82 -21.09 8.11 15.61
N GLN A 83 -20.41 7.53 16.58
CA GLN A 83 -20.99 6.96 17.80
C GLN A 83 -21.77 7.98 18.66
N LYS A 84 -21.60 9.30 18.47
CA LYS A 84 -22.38 10.30 19.21
C LYS A 84 -23.88 10.20 18.91
N ASP A 85 -24.19 9.87 17.66
CA ASP A 85 -25.57 9.73 17.18
C ASP A 85 -25.97 8.25 17.01
N HIS A 86 -24.98 7.34 16.94
CA HIS A 86 -25.12 5.89 16.73
C HIS A 86 -24.33 5.10 17.78
N PRO A 87 -24.79 5.06 19.06
CA PRO A 87 -23.97 4.56 20.17
C PRO A 87 -23.61 3.07 20.11
N ASN A 88 -24.33 2.29 19.31
CA ASN A 88 -24.07 0.86 19.13
C ASN A 88 -23.21 0.55 17.88
N PHE A 89 -22.77 1.58 17.15
CA PHE A 89 -21.92 1.43 15.97
C PHE A 89 -20.47 1.13 16.35
N LYS A 90 -19.84 0.24 15.60
CA LYS A 90 -18.40 -0.09 15.73
C LYS A 90 -17.74 -0.28 14.39
N LEU A 91 -16.43 0.01 14.33
CA LEU A 91 -15.55 -0.39 13.24
C LEU A 91 -14.65 -1.54 13.71
N ASP A 92 -14.68 -2.66 12.98
CA ASP A 92 -13.66 -3.69 13.05
C ASP A 92 -12.53 -3.31 12.06
N ILE A 93 -11.53 -2.59 12.58
CA ILE A 93 -10.43 -2.06 11.78
C ILE A 93 -9.31 -3.10 11.73
N GLN A 94 -9.12 -3.70 10.56
CA GLN A 94 -8.11 -4.70 10.28
C GLN A 94 -6.95 -4.07 9.51
N GLU A 95 -5.78 -4.04 10.14
CA GLU A 95 -4.55 -3.56 9.50
C GLU A 95 -4.04 -4.61 8.51
N LYS A 96 -3.90 -4.21 7.25
CA LYS A 96 -3.39 -5.05 6.16
C LYS A 96 -2.43 -4.24 5.28
N VAL A 97 -1.44 -4.89 4.71
CA VAL A 97 -0.58 -4.25 3.70
C VAL A 97 -1.40 -3.92 2.46
N TYR A 98 -1.19 -2.75 1.85
CA TYR A 98 -1.99 -2.30 0.71
C TYR A 98 -2.00 -3.28 -0.48
N THR A 99 -0.87 -3.96 -0.73
CA THR A 99 -0.76 -4.99 -1.76
C THR A 99 -1.63 -6.21 -1.48
N ASP A 100 -1.80 -6.56 -0.20
CA ASP A 100 -2.63 -7.69 0.21
C ASP A 100 -4.12 -7.34 0.06
N ILE A 101 -4.50 -6.09 0.35
CA ILE A 101 -5.86 -5.60 0.11
C ILE A 101 -6.19 -5.75 -1.39
N GLU A 102 -5.33 -5.24 -2.28
CA GLU A 102 -5.53 -5.32 -3.72
C GLU A 102 -5.60 -6.79 -4.19
N GLN A 103 -4.69 -7.65 -3.71
CA GLN A 103 -4.68 -9.06 -4.08
C GLN A 103 -5.93 -9.81 -3.60
N ASN A 104 -6.43 -9.52 -2.41
CA ASN A 104 -7.64 -10.13 -1.88
C ASN A 104 -8.87 -9.71 -2.70
N ILE A 105 -8.96 -8.46 -3.12
CA ILE A 105 -10.02 -7.95 -4.01
C ILE A 105 -10.01 -8.72 -5.33
N ILE A 106 -8.85 -8.83 -5.97
CA ILE A 106 -8.70 -9.58 -7.23
C ILE A 106 -9.10 -11.04 -7.04
N THR A 107 -8.63 -11.68 -5.96
CA THR A 107 -8.92 -13.09 -5.67
C THR A 107 -10.42 -13.33 -5.44
N ALA A 108 -11.08 -12.43 -4.70
CA ALA A 108 -12.51 -12.51 -4.44
C ALA A 108 -13.33 -12.36 -5.74
N ALA A 109 -12.96 -11.40 -6.58
CA ALA A 109 -13.62 -11.16 -7.86
C ALA A 109 -13.42 -12.34 -8.84
N GLU A 110 -12.21 -12.86 -8.97
CA GLU A 110 -11.93 -14.02 -9.82
C GLU A 110 -12.63 -15.32 -9.35
N ALA A 111 -12.88 -15.44 -8.05
CA ALA A 111 -13.60 -16.57 -7.45
C ALA A 111 -15.12 -16.38 -7.39
N ASP A 112 -15.64 -15.20 -7.76
CA ASP A 112 -17.04 -14.79 -7.56
C ASP A 112 -17.50 -15.03 -6.11
N ASN A 113 -16.62 -14.69 -5.15
CA ASN A 113 -16.83 -14.88 -3.71
C ASN A 113 -16.47 -13.61 -2.94
N TYR A 114 -17.44 -12.75 -2.70
CA TYR A 114 -17.30 -11.45 -2.08
C TYR A 114 -17.46 -11.49 -0.55
N ASP A 115 -17.90 -12.60 0.03
CA ASP A 115 -18.12 -12.76 1.48
C ASP A 115 -16.82 -12.60 2.31
N THR A 116 -15.68 -12.69 1.64
CA THR A 116 -14.35 -12.54 2.26
C THR A 116 -13.85 -11.09 2.27
N LEU A 117 -14.57 -10.18 1.61
CA LEU A 117 -14.21 -8.76 1.55
C LEU A 117 -14.78 -8.00 2.75
N PRO A 118 -14.15 -6.89 3.16
CA PRO A 118 -14.66 -6.02 4.20
C PRO A 118 -15.79 -5.13 3.64
N ASP A 119 -16.52 -4.47 4.53
CA ASP A 119 -17.52 -3.47 4.15
C ASP A 119 -16.86 -2.22 3.55
N ILE A 120 -15.66 -1.87 4.05
CA ILE A 120 -14.88 -0.71 3.61
C ILE A 120 -13.42 -1.12 3.44
N PHE A 121 -12.80 -0.72 2.36
CA PHE A 121 -11.36 -0.87 2.18
C PHE A 121 -10.72 0.40 1.64
N LEU A 122 -9.49 0.65 2.07
CA LEU A 122 -8.67 1.72 1.53
C LEU A 122 -7.98 1.21 0.25
N MET A 123 -7.89 2.07 -0.76
CA MET A 123 -7.19 1.78 -2.00
C MET A 123 -6.36 2.98 -2.44
N GLN A 124 -5.18 2.72 -2.99
CA GLN A 124 -4.34 3.77 -3.56
C GLN A 124 -4.92 4.30 -4.88
N ASP A 125 -4.82 5.60 -5.10
CA ASP A 125 -5.36 6.29 -6.28
C ASP A 125 -4.88 5.64 -7.60
N ASN A 126 -3.59 5.35 -7.69
CA ASN A 126 -2.98 4.74 -8.88
C ASN A 126 -3.50 3.33 -9.21
N SER A 127 -4.11 2.65 -8.24
CA SER A 127 -4.70 1.32 -8.41
C SER A 127 -6.20 1.37 -8.68
N PHE A 128 -6.88 2.47 -8.30
CA PHE A 128 -8.34 2.54 -8.29
C PHE A 128 -8.94 2.33 -9.69
N GLN A 129 -8.50 3.11 -10.68
CA GLN A 129 -9.02 3.05 -12.05
C GLN A 129 -8.84 1.66 -12.68
N LYS A 130 -7.70 1.02 -12.44
CA LYS A 130 -7.44 -0.34 -12.91
C LYS A 130 -8.42 -1.34 -12.30
N ASN A 131 -8.65 -1.26 -10.99
CA ASN A 131 -9.48 -2.22 -10.29
C ASN A 131 -10.97 -2.02 -10.60
N ILE A 132 -11.47 -0.78 -10.65
CA ILE A 132 -12.87 -0.52 -11.03
C ILE A 132 -13.18 -0.92 -12.47
N ALA A 133 -12.21 -0.79 -13.38
CA ALA A 133 -12.39 -1.19 -14.78
C ALA A 133 -12.42 -2.70 -14.98
N ASN A 134 -11.70 -3.48 -14.15
CA ASN A 134 -11.60 -4.91 -14.29
C ASN A 134 -12.55 -5.69 -13.37
N TYR A 135 -12.94 -5.12 -12.23
CA TYR A 135 -13.73 -5.75 -11.17
C TYR A 135 -14.81 -4.79 -10.63
N PRO A 136 -15.67 -4.20 -11.50
CA PRO A 136 -16.65 -3.19 -11.08
C PRO A 136 -17.63 -3.69 -10.03
N GLU A 137 -17.89 -4.98 -9.99
CA GLU A 137 -18.81 -5.65 -9.05
C GLU A 137 -18.34 -5.59 -7.59
N VAL A 138 -17.05 -5.35 -7.34
CA VAL A 138 -16.49 -5.17 -5.99
C VAL A 138 -16.85 -3.82 -5.39
N PHE A 139 -17.19 -2.84 -6.22
CA PHE A 139 -17.35 -1.44 -5.81
C PHE A 139 -18.83 -1.04 -5.82
N THR A 140 -19.25 -0.37 -4.76
CA THR A 140 -20.58 0.22 -4.68
C THR A 140 -20.56 1.61 -5.32
N GLU A 141 -21.52 1.90 -6.19
CA GLU A 141 -21.72 3.24 -6.74
C GLU A 141 -22.31 4.16 -5.66
N LEU A 142 -21.69 5.32 -5.45
CA LEU A 142 -21.95 6.23 -4.34
C LEU A 142 -22.56 7.57 -4.75
N SER A 143 -22.84 7.82 -6.04
CA SER A 143 -23.33 9.11 -6.52
C SER A 143 -24.64 9.55 -5.84
N ASP A 144 -25.50 8.61 -5.47
CA ASP A 144 -26.78 8.85 -4.78
C ASP A 144 -26.72 8.63 -3.25
N SER A 145 -25.52 8.51 -2.67
CA SER A 145 -25.33 8.23 -1.23
C SER A 145 -25.67 9.39 -0.30
N GLY A 146 -25.91 10.59 -0.84
CA GLY A 146 -26.11 11.81 -0.06
C GLY A 146 -24.80 12.54 0.31
N ILE A 147 -23.65 12.00 -0.11
CA ILE A 147 -22.35 12.66 0.03
C ILE A 147 -22.28 13.81 -0.97
N ASN A 148 -21.86 15.00 -0.50
CA ASN A 148 -21.58 16.13 -1.36
C ASN A 148 -20.17 16.00 -1.94
N PHE A 149 -20.03 15.46 -3.14
CA PHE A 149 -18.73 15.26 -3.79
C PHE A 149 -18.05 16.57 -4.20
N ASP A 150 -18.76 17.69 -4.28
CA ASP A 150 -18.17 19.01 -4.52
C ASP A 150 -17.28 19.51 -3.36
N ASP A 151 -17.37 18.90 -2.19
CA ASP A 151 -16.52 19.22 -1.04
C ASP A 151 -15.09 18.67 -1.19
N PHE A 152 -14.83 17.82 -2.19
CA PHE A 152 -13.54 17.22 -2.44
C PHE A 152 -12.83 17.86 -3.64
N SER A 153 -11.49 17.79 -3.66
CA SER A 153 -10.73 18.28 -4.80
C SER A 153 -11.02 17.45 -6.07
N GLY A 154 -11.17 18.13 -7.21
CA GLY A 154 -11.51 17.47 -8.48
C GLY A 154 -10.46 16.45 -8.93
N GLY A 155 -9.17 16.68 -8.62
CA GLY A 155 -8.11 15.73 -8.92
C GLY A 155 -8.32 14.39 -8.19
N LYS A 156 -8.53 14.44 -6.88
CA LYS A 156 -8.78 13.23 -6.07
C LYS A 156 -10.09 12.52 -6.44
N LEU A 157 -11.13 13.28 -6.78
CA LEU A 157 -12.39 12.69 -7.27
C LEU A 157 -12.20 11.96 -8.60
N GLY A 158 -11.34 12.49 -9.48
CA GLY A 158 -11.04 11.86 -10.76
C GLY A 158 -10.52 10.44 -10.59
N ASP A 159 -9.68 10.18 -9.59
CA ASP A 159 -9.11 8.86 -9.32
C ASP A 159 -10.18 7.83 -8.95
N SER A 160 -11.22 8.22 -8.22
CA SER A 160 -12.31 7.34 -7.76
C SER A 160 -13.61 7.45 -8.58
N THR A 161 -13.56 8.13 -9.73
CA THR A 161 -14.69 8.32 -10.64
C THR A 161 -14.48 7.49 -11.91
N ALA A 162 -15.45 6.67 -12.29
CA ALA A 162 -15.47 5.92 -13.52
C ALA A 162 -16.81 6.16 -14.25
N GLU A 163 -16.76 6.41 -15.56
CA GLU A 163 -17.96 6.67 -16.40
C GLU A 163 -18.90 7.76 -15.83
N GLY A 164 -18.33 8.75 -15.14
CA GLY A 164 -19.08 9.84 -14.52
C GLY A 164 -19.79 9.50 -13.22
N LYS A 165 -19.48 8.36 -12.60
CA LYS A 165 -20.04 7.87 -11.35
C LYS A 165 -18.95 7.77 -10.30
N HIS A 166 -19.30 8.03 -9.03
CA HIS A 166 -18.39 7.96 -7.90
C HIS A 166 -18.45 6.57 -7.25
N TYR A 167 -17.28 5.93 -7.09
CA TYR A 167 -17.12 4.60 -6.48
C TYR A 167 -16.20 4.61 -5.25
N GLY A 168 -15.65 5.75 -4.91
CA GLY A 168 -14.83 5.93 -3.73
C GLY A 168 -14.94 7.33 -3.19
N ILE A 169 -14.61 7.48 -1.92
CA ILE A 169 -14.56 8.75 -1.21
C ILE A 169 -13.10 9.12 -1.01
N PRO A 170 -12.64 10.30 -1.48
CA PRO A 170 -11.28 10.75 -1.22
C PRO A 170 -10.98 10.78 0.28
N PHE A 171 -9.88 10.13 0.68
CA PHE A 171 -9.50 10.02 2.08
C PHE A 171 -8.48 11.09 2.49
N ASP A 172 -7.51 11.38 1.63
CA ASP A 172 -6.45 12.34 1.87
C ASP A 172 -6.04 13.10 0.61
N ASN A 173 -5.26 14.18 0.82
CA ASN A 173 -4.50 14.83 -0.23
C ASN A 173 -3.03 14.84 0.17
N GLY A 174 -2.23 14.07 -0.56
CA GLY A 174 -0.78 14.08 -0.43
C GLY A 174 -0.15 15.21 -1.24
N ALA A 175 1.04 15.61 -0.83
CA ALA A 175 1.90 16.47 -1.60
C ALA A 175 3.34 15.93 -1.58
N SER A 176 3.99 15.92 -2.73
CA SER A 176 5.42 15.64 -2.79
C SER A 176 6.20 16.85 -2.27
N ILE A 177 7.06 16.60 -1.32
CA ILE A 177 7.93 17.63 -0.73
C ILE A 177 9.37 17.17 -0.69
N MET A 178 10.29 18.11 -0.78
CA MET A 178 11.70 17.87 -0.53
C MET A 178 12.06 18.31 0.89
N ALA A 179 12.41 17.35 1.75
CA ALA A 179 12.97 17.64 3.06
C ALA A 179 14.48 17.88 2.93
N ILE A 180 14.96 19.01 3.41
CA ILE A 180 16.34 19.45 3.23
C ILE A 180 17.10 19.35 4.57
N ARG A 181 18.25 18.68 4.56
CA ARG A 181 19.23 18.66 5.64
C ARG A 181 20.04 19.98 5.60
N SER A 182 19.58 21.01 6.32
CA SER A 182 20.19 22.33 6.33
C SER A 182 21.65 22.30 6.78
N ASP A 183 21.98 21.44 7.73
CA ASP A 183 23.35 21.25 8.22
C ASP A 183 24.33 20.77 7.11
N MET A 184 23.87 19.90 6.21
CA MET A 184 24.68 19.42 5.07
C MET A 184 24.79 20.46 3.98
N VAL A 185 23.77 21.27 3.78
CA VAL A 185 23.79 22.41 2.85
C VAL A 185 24.75 23.46 3.34
N GLU A 186 24.71 23.81 4.62
CA GLU A 186 25.61 24.77 5.26
C GLU A 186 27.08 24.31 5.22
N ALA A 187 27.34 23.00 5.41
CA ALA A 187 28.69 22.43 5.28
C ALA A 187 29.27 22.60 3.87
N ALA A 188 28.43 22.72 2.85
CA ALA A 188 28.84 23.03 1.48
C ALA A 188 28.97 24.51 1.18
N GLY A 189 28.79 25.38 2.19
CA GLY A 189 28.84 26.85 2.05
C GLY A 189 27.61 27.43 1.35
N LEU A 190 26.51 26.71 1.39
CA LEU A 190 25.22 27.06 0.77
C LEU A 190 24.17 27.31 1.85
N THR A 191 23.05 27.87 1.45
CA THR A 191 21.83 28.01 2.27
C THR A 191 20.65 27.30 1.61
N VAL A 192 19.60 27.06 2.37
CA VAL A 192 18.35 26.44 1.82
C VAL A 192 17.74 27.35 0.75
N GLU A 193 17.89 28.68 0.86
CA GLU A 193 17.38 29.64 -0.12
C GLU A 193 18.06 29.52 -1.50
N ASP A 194 19.29 28.97 -1.56
CA ASP A 194 19.98 28.75 -2.84
C ASP A 194 19.30 27.69 -3.71
N PHE A 195 18.44 26.85 -3.11
CA PHE A 195 17.67 25.81 -3.80
C PHE A 195 16.26 26.25 -4.22
N LYS A 196 15.86 27.46 -3.83
CA LYS A 196 14.53 27.96 -4.15
C LYS A 196 14.45 28.40 -5.62
N ASP A 197 13.34 28.03 -6.24
CA ASP A 197 13.01 28.38 -7.63
C ASP A 197 14.12 27.99 -8.65
N THR A 198 14.90 26.96 -8.34
CA THR A 198 15.96 26.46 -9.22
C THR A 198 15.40 25.54 -10.29
N THR A 199 16.00 25.59 -11.48
CA THR A 199 15.83 24.55 -12.50
C THR A 199 16.57 23.28 -12.08
N TRP A 200 16.21 22.13 -12.68
CA TRP A 200 16.94 20.89 -12.42
C TRP A 200 18.43 20.97 -12.76
N SER A 201 18.82 21.75 -13.77
CA SER A 201 20.24 21.97 -14.11
C SER A 201 20.96 22.75 -13.00
N GLU A 202 20.38 23.81 -12.50
CA GLU A 202 20.94 24.59 -11.38
C GLU A 202 20.98 23.75 -10.09
N PHE A 203 19.90 22.98 -9.82
CA PHE A 203 19.87 22.05 -8.69
C PHE A 203 21.03 21.05 -8.76
N MET A 204 21.35 20.49 -9.91
CA MET A 204 22.46 19.55 -10.08
C MET A 204 23.84 20.18 -9.80
N GLU A 205 24.03 21.47 -10.14
CA GLU A 205 25.26 22.20 -9.82
C GLU A 205 25.41 22.43 -8.31
N LEU A 206 24.31 22.76 -7.62
CA LEU A 206 24.29 22.91 -6.16
C LEU A 206 24.47 21.53 -5.48
N ALA A 207 23.78 20.51 -5.99
CA ALA A 207 23.86 19.14 -5.50
C ALA A 207 25.30 18.61 -5.49
N LYS A 208 26.06 18.89 -6.56
CA LYS A 208 27.47 18.50 -6.65
C LYS A 208 28.29 19.08 -5.51
N LYS A 209 28.08 20.35 -5.15
CA LYS A 209 28.82 21.01 -4.01
C LYS A 209 28.45 20.29 -2.68
N VAL A 210 27.18 19.96 -2.47
CA VAL A 210 26.74 19.25 -1.25
C VAL A 210 27.34 17.86 -1.16
N VAL A 211 27.36 17.12 -2.27
CA VAL A 211 27.99 15.79 -2.35
C VAL A 211 29.49 15.87 -2.09
N ASP A 212 30.19 16.81 -2.74
CA ASP A 212 31.64 16.98 -2.59
C ASP A 212 32.01 17.35 -1.13
N ALA A 213 31.18 18.13 -0.44
CA ALA A 213 31.44 18.57 0.94
C ALA A 213 31.14 17.47 1.97
N ASN A 214 30.12 16.62 1.73
CA ASN A 214 29.62 15.70 2.73
C ASN A 214 29.94 14.21 2.43
N GLY A 215 30.31 13.88 1.21
CA GLY A 215 30.65 12.51 0.80
C GLY A 215 29.46 11.55 0.77
N VAL A 216 28.23 12.06 0.68
CA VAL A 216 26.98 11.28 0.64
C VAL A 216 26.13 11.65 -0.57
N PRO A 217 25.25 10.76 -1.04
CA PRO A 217 24.32 11.08 -2.13
C PRO A 217 23.45 12.30 -1.80
N MET A 218 23.15 13.13 -2.82
CA MET A 218 22.34 14.34 -2.65
C MET A 218 20.89 14.05 -2.33
N LEU A 219 20.31 13.02 -2.96
CA LEU A 219 18.90 12.66 -2.82
C LEU A 219 18.75 11.23 -2.34
N THR A 220 17.72 11.00 -1.57
CA THR A 220 17.18 9.68 -1.25
C THR A 220 15.67 9.69 -1.44
N SER A 221 15.12 8.59 -1.89
CA SER A 221 13.69 8.37 -2.04
C SER A 221 13.30 7.09 -1.33
N SER A 222 12.18 7.11 -0.62
CA SER A 222 11.70 5.95 0.14
C SER A 222 11.09 4.87 -0.74
N GLY A 223 10.45 5.23 -1.85
CA GLY A 223 9.74 4.32 -2.74
C GLY A 223 10.38 4.14 -4.12
N GLY A 224 11.44 4.86 -4.43
CA GLY A 224 12.20 4.73 -5.67
C GLY A 224 11.55 5.36 -6.91
N SER A 225 10.26 5.62 -6.91
CA SER A 225 9.52 6.22 -8.03
C SER A 225 9.21 7.70 -7.83
N GLU A 226 9.15 8.18 -6.59
CA GLU A 226 8.71 9.53 -6.24
C GLU A 226 9.55 10.60 -6.94
N ILE A 227 10.87 10.47 -6.92
CA ILE A 227 11.75 11.44 -7.55
C ILE A 227 11.54 11.52 -9.06
N VAL A 228 11.24 10.40 -9.72
CA VAL A 228 10.94 10.38 -11.16
C VAL A 228 9.64 11.09 -11.45
N ILE A 229 8.62 10.86 -10.60
CA ILE A 229 7.32 11.52 -10.70
C ILE A 229 7.48 13.02 -10.48
N GLU A 230 8.20 13.46 -9.45
CA GLU A 230 8.48 14.88 -9.17
C GLU A 230 9.22 15.56 -10.31
N MET A 231 10.23 14.90 -10.90
CA MET A 231 10.95 15.42 -12.05
C MET A 231 10.05 15.56 -13.28
N LEU A 232 9.18 14.58 -13.54
CA LEU A 232 8.25 14.63 -14.66
C LEU A 232 7.18 15.71 -14.44
N GLN A 233 6.64 15.84 -13.25
CA GLN A 233 5.66 16.88 -12.90
C GLN A 233 6.25 18.28 -13.01
N SER A 234 7.48 18.48 -12.53
CA SER A 234 8.16 19.77 -12.63
C SER A 234 8.59 20.14 -14.05
N ALA A 235 8.74 19.17 -14.94
CA ALA A 235 9.08 19.40 -16.36
C ALA A 235 7.85 19.56 -17.25
N ALA A 236 6.65 19.23 -16.75
CA ALA A 236 5.40 19.41 -17.46
C ALA A 236 4.78 20.78 -17.13
N ASP A 237 4.34 21.53 -18.15
CA ASP A 237 3.62 22.80 -17.96
C ASP A 237 2.23 22.61 -17.31
N THR A 238 1.79 21.37 -17.17
CA THR A 238 0.55 20.95 -16.54
C THR A 238 0.87 20.04 -15.36
N LEU A 239 0.53 20.48 -14.14
CA LEU A 239 0.41 19.60 -13.00
C LEU A 239 -0.70 18.61 -13.31
N VAL A 240 -0.34 17.36 -13.45
CA VAL A 240 -1.31 16.26 -13.45
C VAL A 240 -1.63 16.04 -11.97
N CYS A 241 -2.67 16.68 -11.49
CA CYS A 241 -3.27 16.43 -10.19
C CYS A 241 -4.33 15.37 -10.33
#